data_7b2601202616134cbedad6715526fbbb
#
_entry.id   7b2601202616134cbedad6715526fbbb
#
_cell.length_a   1.000
_cell.length_b   1.000
_cell.length_c   1.000
_cell.angle_alpha   90.00
_cell.angle_beta   90.00
_cell.angle_gamma   90.00
#
_symmetry.space_group_name_H-M   'P 1'
#
loop_
_entity.id
_entity.type
_entity.pdbx_description
1 polymer ?
#
loop_
_entity_poly.entity_id
_entity_poly.type
_entity_poly.pdbx_seq_one_letter_code
_entity_poly.pdbx_strand_id
1 'polypeptide(L)'
;MKAEELELLKRYFPEASVGMVGDIFTQRRFKLHFKRPRTSKLGDFRPPRTKNGICTITLNLDLNPYQMLITYVHEVAHYDVYQRYGSRFVQPHGTEWQNQFTALLLPCMTEAIFPKDVLAALQKHLHHIKASSTADQNLDECCTNTTRTMKP
;
A
#
# COMPACT_ATOMS: atom_id res chain seq x y z
N MET A 1 -16.64 -3.90 10.00
CA MET A 1 -16.21 -2.54 9.62
C MET A 1 -17.38 -1.59 9.74
N LYS A 2 -17.16 -0.45 10.36
CA LYS A 2 -18.21 0.55 10.54
C LYS A 2 -18.53 1.26 9.22
N ALA A 3 -19.77 1.75 9.07
CA ALA A 3 -20.19 2.46 7.85
C ALA A 3 -19.31 3.68 7.53
N GLU A 4 -18.86 4.40 8.57
CA GLU A 4 -17.98 5.55 8.43
C GLU A 4 -16.60 5.17 7.87
N GLU A 5 -16.08 4.02 8.30
CA GLU A 5 -14.80 3.50 7.79
C GLU A 5 -14.92 3.12 6.32
N LEU A 6 -16.04 2.51 5.94
CA LEU A 6 -16.30 2.14 4.55
C LEU A 6 -16.37 3.38 3.65
N GLU A 7 -17.02 4.44 4.10
CA GLU A 7 -17.08 5.71 3.35
C GLU A 7 -15.69 6.35 3.17
N LEU A 8 -14.83 6.26 4.18
CA LEU A 8 -13.44 6.72 4.06
C LEU A 8 -12.68 5.92 3.01
N LEU A 9 -12.85 4.60 2.97
CA LEU A 9 -12.20 3.77 1.97
C LEU A 9 -12.68 4.11 0.56
N LYS A 10 -13.97 4.31 0.37
CA LYS A 10 -14.54 4.72 -0.92
C LYS A 10 -13.99 6.06 -1.41
N ARG A 11 -13.70 6.95 -0.48
CA ARG A 11 -13.18 8.28 -0.80
C ARG A 11 -11.75 8.27 -1.29
N TYR A 12 -10.90 7.40 -0.74
CA TYR A 12 -9.45 7.45 -0.97
C TYR A 12 -8.90 6.34 -1.85
N PHE A 13 -9.62 5.23 -2.00
CA PHE A 13 -9.14 4.06 -2.75
C PHE A 13 -9.95 3.87 -4.04
N PRO A 14 -9.38 3.15 -5.05
CA PRO A 14 -10.19 2.77 -6.22
C PRO A 14 -11.42 1.99 -5.77
N GLU A 15 -12.57 2.31 -6.33
CA GLU A 15 -13.85 1.74 -5.91
C GLU A 15 -13.84 0.21 -5.93
N ALA A 16 -13.31 -0.39 -6.98
CA ALA A 16 -13.24 -1.85 -7.12
C ALA A 16 -12.30 -2.52 -6.09
N SER A 17 -11.44 -1.76 -5.42
CA SER A 17 -10.51 -2.27 -4.41
C SER A 17 -11.05 -2.19 -2.99
N VAL A 18 -12.15 -1.47 -2.76
CA VAL A 18 -12.66 -1.16 -1.40
C VAL A 18 -12.94 -2.44 -0.61
N GLY A 19 -13.51 -3.45 -1.24
CA GLY A 19 -13.76 -4.74 -0.58
C GLY A 19 -12.48 -5.41 -0.09
N MET A 20 -11.44 -5.48 -0.94
CA MET A 20 -10.15 -6.06 -0.57
C MET A 20 -9.43 -5.24 0.51
N VAL A 21 -9.44 -3.91 0.39
CA VAL A 21 -8.85 -3.02 1.39
C VAL A 21 -9.50 -3.23 2.75
N GLY A 22 -10.83 -3.30 2.77
CA GLY A 22 -11.61 -3.56 3.98
C GLY A 22 -11.33 -4.93 4.60
N ASP A 23 -11.23 -5.97 3.79
CA ASP A 23 -10.91 -7.32 4.26
C ASP A 23 -9.51 -7.37 4.87
N ILE A 24 -8.54 -6.76 4.23
CA ILE A 24 -7.17 -6.64 4.76
C ILE A 24 -7.20 -5.96 6.13
N PHE A 25 -7.95 -4.87 6.25
CA PHE A 25 -8.07 -4.11 7.49
C PHE A 25 -8.73 -4.94 8.61
N THR A 26 -9.82 -5.64 8.31
CA THR A 26 -10.57 -6.41 9.32
C THR A 26 -9.86 -7.68 9.76
N GLN A 27 -9.02 -8.27 8.91
CA GLN A 27 -8.24 -9.46 9.22
C GLN A 27 -6.97 -9.18 10.03
N ARG A 28 -6.63 -7.92 10.23
CA ARG A 28 -5.39 -7.50 10.89
C ARG A 28 -5.69 -6.52 12.02
N ARG A 29 -4.71 -6.29 12.86
CA ARG A 29 -4.84 -5.40 14.02
C ARG A 29 -3.82 -4.27 13.91
N PHE A 30 -4.16 -3.23 13.17
CA PHE A 30 -3.39 -1.99 13.12
C PHE A 30 -4.33 -0.78 13.08
N LYS A 31 -3.81 0.37 13.48
CA LYS A 31 -4.49 1.66 13.30
C LYS A 31 -4.09 2.24 11.96
N LEU A 32 -5.05 2.76 11.24
CA LEU A 32 -4.83 3.45 9.96
C LEU A 32 -5.07 4.94 10.15
N HIS A 33 -4.04 5.74 9.89
CA HIS A 33 -4.10 7.19 10.00
C HIS A 33 -3.75 7.85 8.67
N PHE A 34 -4.57 8.80 8.25
CA PHE A 34 -4.26 9.65 7.12
C PHE A 34 -3.56 10.90 7.65
N LYS A 35 -2.44 11.26 7.02
CA LYS A 35 -1.57 12.36 7.45
C LYS A 35 -1.50 13.44 6.39
N ARG A 36 -1.22 14.66 6.83
CA ARG A 36 -0.86 15.75 5.92
C ARG A 36 0.33 15.33 5.05
N PRO A 37 0.40 15.78 3.78
CA PRO A 37 1.48 15.38 2.89
C PRO A 37 2.86 15.61 3.50
N ARG A 38 3.71 14.57 3.39
CA ARG A 38 5.11 14.60 3.80
C ARG A 38 5.97 14.47 2.55
N THR A 39 7.12 15.15 2.53
CA THR A 39 8.02 15.14 1.37
C THR A 39 8.92 13.91 1.34
N SER A 40 9.21 13.32 2.50
CA SER A 40 10.18 12.23 2.63
C SER A 40 9.58 10.83 2.46
N LYS A 41 8.27 10.70 2.53
CA LYS A 41 7.59 9.40 2.45
C LYS A 41 6.11 9.57 2.05
N LEU A 42 5.55 8.54 1.42
CA LEU A 42 4.13 8.47 1.05
C LEU A 42 3.29 7.82 2.14
N GLY A 43 3.87 6.88 2.86
CA GLY A 43 3.27 6.16 3.97
C GLY A 43 4.32 5.72 4.95
N ASP A 44 3.87 5.08 6.03
CA ASP A 44 4.76 4.66 7.10
C ASP A 44 4.13 3.50 7.87
N PHE A 45 4.96 2.54 8.27
CA PHE A 45 4.58 1.49 9.20
C PHE A 45 5.35 1.69 10.50
N ARG A 46 4.63 1.68 11.62
CA ARG A 46 5.23 1.81 12.95
C ARG A 46 4.85 0.62 13.81
N PRO A 47 5.83 -0.13 14.34
CA PRO A 47 5.56 -1.15 15.33
C PRO A 47 5.02 -0.53 16.62
N PRO A 48 4.39 -1.33 17.50
CA PRO A 48 3.87 -0.80 18.76
C PRO A 48 5.00 -0.31 19.67
N ARG A 49 4.74 0.78 20.39
CA ARG A 49 5.70 1.35 21.35
C ARG A 49 5.80 0.53 22.64
N THR A 50 4.75 -0.21 22.98
CA THR A 50 4.67 -1.03 24.17
C THR A 50 4.36 -2.47 23.83
N LYS A 51 4.65 -3.40 24.73
CA LYS A 51 4.44 -4.83 24.53
C LYS A 51 3.00 -5.20 24.14
N ASN A 52 2.00 -4.47 24.66
CA ASN A 52 0.58 -4.69 24.36
C ASN A 52 0.00 -3.63 23.41
N GLY A 53 0.87 -2.85 22.77
CA GLY A 53 0.45 -1.79 21.86
C GLY A 53 -0.02 -2.33 20.50
N ILE A 54 -0.50 -1.41 19.68
CA ILE A 54 -1.03 -1.68 18.34
C ILE A 54 -0.11 -1.03 17.32
N CYS A 55 0.18 -1.75 16.23
CA CYS A 55 0.88 -1.21 15.07
C CYS A 55 0.08 -0.08 14.44
N THR A 56 0.77 0.86 13.81
CA THR A 56 0.15 1.99 13.11
C THR A 56 0.65 2.07 11.68
N ILE A 57 -0.27 2.23 10.74
CA ILE A 57 0.02 2.55 9.34
C ILE A 57 -0.46 3.97 9.08
N THR A 58 0.38 4.78 8.46
CA THR A 58 0.02 6.14 8.05
C THR A 58 0.11 6.27 6.54
N LEU A 59 -0.80 7.04 5.96
CA LEU A 59 -0.84 7.32 4.52
C LEU A 59 -1.01 8.83 4.31
N ASN A 60 -0.31 9.38 3.32
CA ASN A 60 -0.46 10.79 2.98
C ASN A 60 -1.80 11.04 2.29
N LEU A 61 -2.44 12.14 2.64
CA LEU A 61 -3.76 12.51 2.11
C LEU A 61 -3.76 12.96 0.65
N ASP A 62 -2.61 13.37 0.11
CA ASP A 62 -2.48 13.89 -1.26
C ASP A 62 -2.26 12.80 -2.31
N LEU A 63 -2.26 11.52 -1.93
CA LEU A 63 -2.09 10.43 -2.87
C LEU A 63 -3.35 10.27 -3.74
N ASN A 64 -3.15 10.01 -5.05
CA ASN A 64 -4.27 9.58 -5.87
C ASN A 64 -4.72 8.17 -5.47
N PRO A 65 -5.91 7.71 -5.88
CA PRO A 65 -6.41 6.41 -5.45
C PRO A 65 -5.48 5.23 -5.74
N TYR A 66 -4.78 5.26 -6.87
CA TYR A 66 -3.87 4.17 -7.25
C TYR A 66 -2.62 4.15 -6.38
N GLN A 67 -2.01 5.32 -6.15
CA GLN A 67 -0.89 5.46 -5.21
C GLN A 67 -1.31 5.07 -3.79
N MET A 68 -2.53 5.46 -3.39
CA MET A 68 -3.07 5.13 -2.07
C MET A 68 -3.14 3.61 -1.87
N LEU A 69 -3.67 2.89 -2.85
CA LEU A 69 -3.78 1.43 -2.78
C LEU A 69 -2.40 0.77 -2.73
N ILE A 70 -1.49 1.17 -3.61
CA ILE A 70 -0.14 0.59 -3.66
C ILE A 70 0.62 0.87 -2.36
N THR A 71 0.55 2.11 -1.85
CA THR A 71 1.20 2.49 -0.60
C THR A 71 0.60 1.73 0.59
N TYR A 72 -0.72 1.59 0.64
CA TYR A 72 -1.41 0.81 1.66
C TYR A 72 -0.92 -0.65 1.67
N VAL A 73 -0.88 -1.30 0.51
CA VAL A 73 -0.40 -2.68 0.39
C VAL A 73 1.08 -2.78 0.80
N HIS A 74 1.89 -1.79 0.43
CA HIS A 74 3.31 -1.70 0.82
C HIS A 74 3.46 -1.71 2.35
N GLU A 75 2.68 -0.89 3.04
CA GLU A 75 2.76 -0.78 4.50
C GLU A 75 2.14 -1.99 5.22
N VAL A 76 1.07 -2.56 4.66
CA VAL A 76 0.49 -3.81 5.17
C VAL A 76 1.48 -4.96 5.05
N ALA A 77 2.26 -5.01 3.96
CA ALA A 77 3.31 -6.02 3.82
C ALA A 77 4.36 -5.90 4.94
N HIS A 78 4.74 -4.67 5.31
CA HIS A 78 5.61 -4.45 6.48
C HIS A 78 4.96 -4.95 7.78
N TYR A 79 3.67 -4.69 7.96
CA TYR A 79 2.91 -5.20 9.11
C TYR A 79 2.97 -6.73 9.16
N ASP A 80 2.67 -7.41 8.06
CA ASP A 80 2.62 -8.88 7.99
C ASP A 80 4.00 -9.48 8.28
N VAL A 81 5.07 -8.89 7.74
CA VAL A 81 6.45 -9.31 8.01
C VAL A 81 6.80 -9.12 9.48
N TYR A 82 6.42 -7.98 10.05
CA TYR A 82 6.64 -7.71 11.47
C TYR A 82 5.91 -8.72 12.36
N GLN A 83 4.66 -9.05 12.05
CA GLN A 83 3.89 -10.04 12.81
C GLN A 83 4.52 -11.43 12.76
N ARG A 84 5.08 -11.81 11.62
CA ARG A 84 5.65 -13.15 11.42
C ARG A 84 7.08 -13.29 11.96
N TYR A 85 7.91 -12.26 11.77
CA TYR A 85 9.35 -12.34 12.05
C TYR A 85 9.81 -11.42 13.18
N GLY A 86 9.00 -10.47 13.61
CA GLY A 86 9.41 -9.42 14.54
C GLY A 86 10.32 -8.40 13.86
N SER A 87 11.06 -7.63 14.66
CA SER A 87 11.98 -6.60 14.17
C SER A 87 13.41 -7.12 13.93
N ARG A 88 13.64 -8.43 14.18
CA ARG A 88 14.98 -9.03 14.11
C ARG A 88 15.14 -9.84 12.82
N PHE A 89 16.34 -9.81 12.25
CA PHE A 89 16.82 -10.69 11.18
C PHE A 89 16.14 -10.52 9.82
N VAL A 90 15.32 -9.51 9.63
CA VAL A 90 14.65 -9.27 8.36
C VAL A 90 15.04 -7.89 7.84
N GLN A 91 15.54 -7.85 6.60
CA GLN A 91 15.89 -6.59 5.95
C GLN A 91 14.63 -5.85 5.49
N PRO A 92 14.55 -4.52 5.71
CA PRO A 92 13.48 -3.72 5.09
C PRO A 92 13.49 -3.93 3.57
N HIS A 93 12.33 -4.22 2.98
CA HIS A 93 12.19 -4.51 1.55
C HIS A 93 13.02 -5.71 1.07
N GLY A 94 13.41 -6.61 1.99
CA GLY A 94 14.08 -7.86 1.66
C GLY A 94 13.12 -8.91 1.11
N THR A 95 13.60 -10.14 0.97
CA THR A 95 12.85 -11.24 0.34
C THR A 95 11.49 -11.49 1.00
N GLU A 96 11.44 -11.46 2.32
CA GLU A 96 10.20 -11.71 3.08
C GLU A 96 9.14 -10.64 2.76
N TRP A 97 9.54 -9.37 2.77
CA TRP A 97 8.65 -8.27 2.43
C TRP A 97 8.24 -8.34 0.95
N GLN A 98 9.17 -8.60 0.04
CA GLN A 98 8.91 -8.68 -1.39
C GLN A 98 7.87 -9.75 -1.71
N ASN A 99 8.01 -10.93 -1.10
CA ASN A 99 7.06 -12.03 -1.27
C ASN A 99 5.67 -11.65 -0.73
N GLN A 100 5.61 -11.01 0.42
CA GLN A 100 4.34 -10.61 1.03
C GLN A 100 3.68 -9.48 0.24
N PHE A 101 4.45 -8.48 -0.17
CA PHE A 101 3.95 -7.40 -1.02
C PHE A 101 3.35 -7.93 -2.32
N THR A 102 4.07 -8.83 -2.99
CA THR A 102 3.61 -9.48 -4.21
C THR A 102 2.32 -10.26 -3.98
N ALA A 103 2.26 -11.08 -2.92
CA ALA A 103 1.08 -11.87 -2.59
C ALA A 103 -0.16 -10.99 -2.32
N LEU A 104 0.03 -9.85 -1.66
CA LEU A 104 -1.06 -8.91 -1.37
C LEU A 104 -1.48 -8.12 -2.61
N LEU A 105 -0.54 -7.77 -3.47
CA LEU A 105 -0.81 -6.93 -4.64
C LEU A 105 -1.42 -7.72 -5.80
N LEU A 106 -1.04 -8.98 -6.00
CA LEU A 106 -1.50 -9.80 -7.12
C LEU A 106 -3.04 -9.81 -7.29
N PRO A 107 -3.83 -10.00 -6.22
CA PRO A 107 -5.30 -9.95 -6.37
C PRO A 107 -5.84 -8.59 -6.82
N CYS A 108 -5.06 -7.52 -6.64
CA CYS A 108 -5.44 -6.17 -7.05
C CYS A 108 -5.07 -5.86 -8.50
N MET A 109 -4.27 -6.71 -9.15
CA MET A 109 -3.74 -6.47 -10.49
C MET A 109 -4.75 -6.82 -11.57
N THR A 110 -5.79 -6.01 -11.66
CA THR A 110 -6.87 -6.13 -12.65
C THR A 110 -7.18 -4.78 -13.28
N GLU A 111 -7.72 -4.80 -14.49
CA GLU A 111 -8.17 -3.58 -15.17
C GLU A 111 -9.36 -2.92 -14.47
N ALA A 112 -10.09 -3.65 -13.62
CA ALA A 112 -11.17 -3.09 -12.81
C ALA A 112 -10.64 -2.12 -11.74
N ILE A 113 -9.40 -2.32 -11.28
CA ILE A 113 -8.78 -1.51 -10.23
C ILE A 113 -7.81 -0.49 -10.83
N PHE A 114 -6.92 -0.92 -11.73
CA PHE A 114 -5.86 -0.08 -12.29
C PHE A 114 -6.04 0.15 -13.79
N PRO A 115 -5.77 1.38 -14.29
CA PRO A 115 -5.65 1.60 -15.72
C PRO A 115 -4.54 0.72 -16.32
N LYS A 116 -4.63 0.47 -17.64
CA LYS A 116 -3.70 -0.42 -18.35
C LYS A 116 -2.24 -0.02 -18.22
N ASP A 117 -1.93 1.28 -18.28
CA ASP A 117 -0.57 1.80 -18.15
C ASP A 117 -0.01 1.60 -16.74
N VAL A 118 -0.82 1.83 -15.70
CA VAL A 118 -0.46 1.57 -14.31
C VAL A 118 -0.25 0.07 -14.09
N LEU A 119 -1.15 -0.75 -14.62
CA LEU A 119 -1.06 -2.21 -14.51
C LEU A 119 0.22 -2.74 -15.16
N ALA A 120 0.57 -2.26 -16.34
CA ALA A 120 1.81 -2.63 -17.02
C ALA A 120 3.05 -2.22 -16.21
N ALA A 121 3.04 -1.01 -15.61
CA ALA A 121 4.12 -0.55 -14.76
C ALA A 121 4.26 -1.40 -13.49
N LEU A 122 3.13 -1.81 -12.89
CA LEU A 122 3.11 -2.69 -11.73
C LEU A 122 3.68 -4.07 -12.06
N GLN A 123 3.30 -4.66 -13.19
CA GLN A 123 3.82 -5.94 -13.64
C GLN A 123 5.34 -5.89 -13.80
N LYS A 124 5.84 -4.83 -14.43
CA LYS A 124 7.27 -4.59 -14.57
C LYS A 124 7.96 -4.41 -13.23
N HIS A 125 7.35 -3.65 -12.33
CA HIS A 125 7.85 -3.44 -10.96
C HIS A 125 7.99 -4.77 -10.21
N LEU A 126 6.99 -5.63 -10.25
CA LEU A 126 7.04 -6.94 -9.58
C LEU A 126 8.13 -7.85 -10.15
N HIS A 127 8.40 -7.76 -11.46
CA HIS A 127 9.53 -8.49 -12.06
C HIS A 127 10.88 -8.03 -11.56
N HIS A 128 11.04 -6.74 -11.28
CA HIS A 128 12.31 -6.12 -10.90
C HIS A 128 12.48 -5.90 -9.40
N ILE A 129 11.47 -6.19 -8.61
CA ILE A 129 11.49 -5.93 -7.17
C ILE A 129 12.62 -6.67 -6.44
N LYS A 130 13.06 -7.81 -6.98
CA LYS A 130 14.19 -8.58 -6.44
C LYS A 130 15.55 -7.94 -6.74
N ALA A 131 15.61 -6.99 -7.66
CA ALA A 131 16.87 -6.44 -8.14
C ALA A 131 17.20 -5.07 -7.58
N SER A 132 16.23 -4.23 -7.18
CA SER A 132 16.52 -2.86 -6.76
C SER A 132 15.33 -2.20 -6.04
N SER A 133 15.63 -1.49 -4.94
CA SER A 133 14.67 -0.63 -4.24
C SER A 133 14.34 0.67 -4.99
N THR A 134 15.01 0.95 -6.11
CA THR A 134 14.81 2.18 -6.90
C THR A 134 13.68 2.07 -7.94
N ALA A 135 13.07 0.89 -8.08
CA ALA A 135 11.96 0.68 -9.02
C ALA A 135 10.69 1.48 -8.66
N ASP A 136 10.58 1.97 -7.44
CA ASP A 136 9.41 2.71 -6.95
C ASP A 136 9.18 4.05 -7.67
N GLN A 137 10.23 4.71 -8.17
CA GLN A 137 10.11 6.00 -8.85
C GLN A 137 9.28 5.92 -10.14
N ASN A 138 9.53 4.91 -10.98
CA ASN A 138 8.80 4.74 -12.23
C ASN A 138 7.31 4.47 -12.00
N LEU A 139 6.99 3.75 -10.94
CA LEU A 139 5.61 3.45 -10.57
C LEU A 139 4.88 4.71 -10.11
N ASP A 140 5.51 5.53 -9.30
CA ASP A 140 4.92 6.78 -8.82
C ASP A 140 4.67 7.76 -9.97
N GLU A 141 5.60 7.89 -10.89
CA GLU A 141 5.43 8.73 -12.10
C GLU A 141 4.26 8.25 -12.94
N CYS A 142 4.13 6.95 -13.16
CA CYS A 142 3.03 6.40 -13.93
C CYS A 142 1.67 6.68 -13.27
N CYS A 143 1.56 6.47 -11.98
CA CYS A 143 0.34 6.76 -11.22
C CYS A 143 -0.01 8.26 -11.25
N THR A 144 0.98 9.13 -11.14
CA THR A 144 0.80 10.58 -11.18
C THR A 144 0.30 11.03 -12.55
N ASN A 145 0.91 10.53 -13.62
CA ASN A 145 0.52 10.87 -15.00
C ASN A 145 -0.91 10.43 -15.29
N THR A 146 -1.30 9.22 -14.89
CA THR A 146 -2.67 8.72 -15.06
C THR A 146 -3.68 9.62 -14.37
N THR A 147 -3.38 10.11 -13.17
CA THR A 147 -4.27 11.03 -12.46
C THR A 147 -4.41 12.36 -13.18
N ARG A 148 -3.34 12.89 -13.78
CA ARG A 148 -3.38 14.14 -14.55
C ARG A 148 -4.29 14.01 -15.77
N THR A 149 -4.29 12.86 -16.44
CA THR A 149 -5.15 12.63 -17.60
C THR A 149 -6.62 12.40 -17.23
N MET A 150 -6.91 12.00 -16.00
CA MET A 150 -8.26 11.74 -15.51
C MET A 150 -8.96 12.95 -14.89
N LYS A 151 -8.26 14.05 -14.64
CA LYS A 151 -8.89 15.29 -14.18
C LYS A 151 -9.51 16.03 -15.36
N PRO A 152 -10.82 16.32 -15.30
CA PRO A 152 -11.48 17.10 -16.34
C PRO A 152 -10.91 18.53 -16.40
#